data_2c47012f8b6d22f6699b53f601b4a6c0
#
_entry.id   2c47012f8b6d22f6699b53f601b4a6c0
#
_cell.length_a   1.000
_cell.length_b   1.000
_cell.length_c   1.000
_cell.angle_alpha   90.00
_cell.angle_beta   90.00
_cell.angle_gamma   90.00
#
_symmetry.space_group_name_H-M   'P 1'
#
loop_
_entity.id
_entity.type
_entity.pdbx_description
1 polymer ?
#
loop_
_entity_poly.entity_id
_entity_poly.type
_entity_poly.pdbx_seq_one_letter_code
_entity_poly.pdbx_strand_id
1 'polypeptide(L)'
;DYVDFDSLAQKLAPTLQVLENKRKELLRKGRSEGLIYTAIFLVVGVIALLILKLEGIFGPIVIVVISVIIFITCINNKSKIFSSFYKEEVVDEIIHAFCPNATYSPNNGVSEDLFRNSGLFTSPDRYHAEDLIEGCLDKTSFICSEVHAEERRARSTKNGVQYYWEDIFK
;
A
#
# COMPACT_ATOMS: atom_id res chain seq x y z
N ASP A 1 -21.25 -18.47 18.99
CA ASP A 1 -20.03 -19.18 19.39
C ASP A 1 -18.91 -18.17 19.56
N TYR A 2 -18.29 -18.15 20.73
CA TYR A 2 -17.15 -17.27 21.00
C TYR A 2 -15.93 -17.82 20.26
N VAL A 3 -15.28 -16.99 19.46
CA VAL A 3 -14.00 -17.35 18.84
C VAL A 3 -12.95 -17.46 19.94
N ASP A 4 -12.37 -18.64 20.10
CA ASP A 4 -11.27 -18.87 21.03
C ASP A 4 -9.99 -18.29 20.43
N PHE A 5 -9.60 -17.12 20.91
CA PHE A 5 -8.42 -16.40 20.45
C PHE A 5 -7.10 -17.17 20.67
N ASP A 6 -7.02 -17.99 21.70
CA ASP A 6 -5.82 -18.77 21.98
C ASP A 6 -5.66 -19.89 20.96
N SER A 7 -6.75 -20.56 20.59
CA SER A 7 -6.75 -21.58 19.53
C SER A 7 -6.45 -20.99 18.17
N LEU A 8 -7.00 -19.80 17.84
CA LEU A 8 -6.73 -19.08 16.60
C LEU A 8 -5.25 -18.63 16.54
N ALA A 9 -4.72 -18.06 17.61
CA ALA A 9 -3.33 -17.67 17.70
C ALA A 9 -2.36 -18.86 17.51
N GLN A 10 -2.69 -20.02 18.10
CA GLN A 10 -1.91 -21.23 17.95
C GLN A 10 -1.97 -21.79 16.53
N LYS A 11 -3.11 -21.69 15.86
CA LYS A 11 -3.31 -22.08 14.46
C LYS A 11 -2.53 -21.16 13.51
N LEU A 12 -2.53 -19.84 13.76
CA LEU A 12 -1.82 -18.85 12.94
C LEU A 12 -0.31 -18.81 13.16
N ALA A 13 0.19 -19.27 14.32
CA ALA A 13 1.61 -19.19 14.67
C ALA A 13 2.55 -19.76 13.59
N PRO A 14 2.32 -20.96 13.00
CA PRO A 14 3.18 -21.48 11.94
C PRO A 14 3.12 -20.64 10.67
N THR A 15 1.95 -20.14 10.29
CA THR A 15 1.75 -19.27 9.12
C THR A 15 2.51 -17.95 9.30
N LEU A 16 2.41 -17.33 10.47
CA LEU A 16 3.15 -16.11 10.80
C LEU A 16 4.66 -16.30 10.75
N GLN A 17 5.17 -17.46 11.17
CA GLN A 17 6.61 -17.76 11.10
C GLN A 17 7.09 -17.92 9.65
N VAL A 18 6.31 -18.56 8.79
CA VAL A 18 6.58 -18.69 7.36
C VAL A 18 6.57 -17.31 6.69
N LEU A 19 5.60 -16.48 7.02
CA LEU A 19 5.50 -15.10 6.50
C LEU A 19 6.65 -14.21 6.95
N GLU A 20 7.10 -14.32 8.20
CA GLU A 20 8.27 -13.56 8.68
C GLU A 20 9.55 -13.97 7.93
N ASN A 21 9.73 -15.25 7.63
CA ASN A 21 10.83 -15.73 6.80
C ASN A 21 10.73 -15.18 5.37
N LYS A 22 9.53 -15.18 4.78
CA LYS A 22 9.26 -14.60 3.46
C LYS A 22 9.52 -13.10 3.43
N ARG A 23 9.12 -12.38 4.47
CA ARG A 23 9.41 -10.95 4.63
C ARG A 23 10.92 -10.67 4.60
N LYS A 24 11.68 -11.42 5.39
CA LYS A 24 13.16 -11.30 5.44
C LYS A 24 13.80 -11.60 4.09
N GLU A 25 13.31 -12.64 3.40
CA GLU A 25 13.79 -13.02 2.07
C GLU A 25 13.51 -11.92 1.04
N LEU A 26 12.27 -11.41 0.99
CA LEU A 26 11.87 -10.36 0.06
C LEU A 26 12.65 -9.05 0.30
N LEU A 27 12.83 -8.66 1.57
CA LEU A 27 13.63 -7.48 1.91
C LEU A 27 15.10 -7.66 1.51
N ARG A 28 15.67 -8.85 1.72
CA ARG A 28 17.04 -9.17 1.29
C ARG A 28 17.17 -9.09 -0.23
N LYS A 29 16.22 -9.68 -0.97
CA LYS A 29 16.16 -9.59 -2.44
C LYS A 29 16.01 -8.14 -2.91
N GLY A 30 15.11 -7.37 -2.30
CA GLY A 30 14.93 -5.96 -2.64
C GLY A 30 16.19 -5.13 -2.45
N ARG A 31 16.93 -5.38 -1.36
CA ARG A 31 18.22 -4.72 -1.10
C ARG A 31 19.30 -5.13 -2.12
N SER A 32 19.44 -6.43 -2.41
CA SER A 32 20.46 -6.89 -3.36
C SER A 32 20.16 -6.44 -4.79
N GLU A 33 18.92 -6.56 -5.25
CA GLU A 33 18.49 -6.05 -6.56
C GLU A 33 18.65 -4.53 -6.64
N GLY A 34 18.24 -3.79 -5.60
CA GLY A 34 18.40 -2.36 -5.51
C GLY A 34 19.88 -1.93 -5.60
N LEU A 35 20.79 -2.62 -4.91
CA LEU A 35 22.23 -2.36 -5.00
C LEU A 35 22.78 -2.62 -6.41
N ILE A 36 22.37 -3.72 -7.05
CA ILE A 36 22.82 -4.07 -8.40
C ILE A 36 22.36 -2.99 -9.41
N TYR A 37 21.07 -2.65 -9.42
CA TYR A 37 20.54 -1.63 -10.33
C TYR A 37 21.16 -0.25 -10.09
N THR A 38 21.35 0.12 -8.82
CA THR A 38 22.02 1.36 -8.45
C THR A 38 23.46 1.39 -8.95
N ALA A 39 24.21 0.30 -8.78
CA ALA A 39 25.59 0.20 -9.25
C ALA A 39 25.69 0.30 -10.79
N ILE A 40 24.82 -0.42 -11.51
CA ILE A 40 24.76 -0.35 -12.97
C ILE A 40 24.46 1.08 -13.42
N PHE A 41 23.45 1.74 -12.80
CA PHE A 41 23.06 3.08 -13.15
C PHE A 41 24.19 4.10 -12.88
N LEU A 42 24.91 3.96 -11.77
CA LEU A 42 26.07 4.80 -11.46
C LEU A 42 27.19 4.65 -12.51
N VAL A 43 27.51 3.41 -12.88
CA VAL A 43 28.55 3.15 -13.91
C VAL A 43 28.16 3.77 -15.25
N VAL A 44 26.92 3.52 -15.71
CA VAL A 44 26.40 4.09 -16.95
C VAL A 44 26.36 5.62 -16.89
N GLY A 45 25.93 6.17 -15.76
CA GLY A 45 25.89 7.62 -15.55
C GLY A 45 27.27 8.27 -15.63
N VAL A 46 28.28 7.67 -15.01
CA VAL A 46 29.66 8.15 -15.07
C VAL A 46 30.19 8.09 -16.51
N ILE A 47 29.98 7.01 -17.23
CA ILE A 47 30.36 6.84 -18.63
C ILE A 47 29.69 7.92 -19.49
N ALA A 48 28.41 8.18 -19.30
CA ALA A 48 27.66 9.21 -20.01
C ALA A 48 28.24 10.61 -19.77
N LEU A 49 28.57 10.94 -18.52
CA LEU A 49 29.22 12.23 -18.19
C LEU A 49 30.57 12.42 -18.91
N LEU A 50 31.37 11.34 -18.97
CA LEU A 50 32.69 11.38 -19.64
C LEU A 50 32.53 11.55 -21.17
N ILE A 51 31.58 10.87 -21.80
CA ILE A 51 31.33 10.94 -23.25
C ILE A 51 30.77 12.31 -23.64
N LEU A 52 29.81 12.82 -22.87
CA LEU A 52 29.12 14.08 -23.16
C LEU A 52 29.92 15.30 -22.72
N LYS A 53 31.06 15.10 -22.05
CA LYS A 53 31.92 16.18 -21.51
C LYS A 53 31.11 17.22 -20.73
N LEU A 54 30.11 16.78 -19.99
CA LEU A 54 29.31 17.66 -19.14
C LEU A 54 30.16 18.08 -17.94
N GLU A 55 30.74 19.26 -18.06
CA GLU A 55 31.48 19.88 -16.97
C GLU A 55 30.51 20.60 -16.03
N GLY A 56 30.55 20.25 -14.73
CA GLY A 56 29.75 20.88 -13.72
C GLY A 56 29.24 19.92 -12.64
N ILE A 57 28.81 20.52 -11.54
CA ILE A 57 28.37 19.80 -10.33
C ILE A 57 26.96 19.20 -10.46
N PHE A 58 26.14 19.76 -11.36
CA PHE A 58 24.72 19.33 -11.50
C PHE A 58 24.57 17.92 -12.05
N GLY A 59 25.39 17.51 -13.01
CA GLY A 59 25.33 16.17 -13.61
C GLY A 59 25.53 15.05 -12.58
N PRO A 60 26.60 15.04 -11.78
CA PRO A 60 26.81 14.07 -10.72
C PRO A 60 25.69 14.07 -9.66
N ILE A 61 25.16 15.24 -9.27
CA ILE A 61 24.08 15.34 -8.29
C ILE A 61 22.82 14.65 -8.80
N VAL A 62 22.43 14.87 -10.05
CA VAL A 62 21.25 14.24 -10.67
C VAL A 62 21.39 12.71 -10.69
N ILE A 63 22.57 12.20 -11.05
CA ILE A 63 22.85 10.76 -11.06
C ILE A 63 22.68 10.15 -9.66
N VAL A 64 23.20 10.80 -8.62
CA VAL A 64 23.06 10.33 -7.25
C VAL A 64 21.60 10.34 -6.81
N VAL A 65 20.85 11.40 -7.08
CA VAL A 65 19.43 11.49 -6.72
C VAL A 65 18.61 10.38 -7.39
N ILE A 66 18.80 10.16 -8.68
CA ILE A 66 18.09 9.09 -9.41
C ILE A 66 18.49 7.72 -8.87
N SER A 67 19.76 7.50 -8.53
CA SER A 67 20.23 6.25 -7.92
C SER A 67 19.52 5.93 -6.60
N VAL A 68 19.35 6.94 -5.75
CA VAL A 68 18.61 6.79 -4.48
C VAL A 68 17.13 6.45 -4.73
N ILE A 69 16.50 7.10 -5.71
CA ILE A 69 15.11 6.83 -6.08
C ILE A 69 14.96 5.37 -6.56
N ILE A 70 15.85 4.89 -7.42
CA ILE A 70 15.85 3.49 -7.89
C ILE A 70 15.94 2.52 -6.71
N PHE A 71 16.87 2.76 -5.79
CA PHE A 71 17.07 1.92 -4.62
C PHE A 71 15.83 1.85 -3.73
N ILE A 72 15.24 3.00 -3.41
CA ILE A 72 14.01 3.08 -2.61
C ILE A 72 12.86 2.36 -3.31
N THR A 73 12.69 2.54 -4.61
CA THR A 73 11.63 1.91 -5.40
C THR A 73 11.73 0.39 -5.38
N CYS A 74 12.94 -0.18 -5.48
CA CYS A 74 13.16 -1.62 -5.40
C CYS A 74 12.72 -2.19 -4.04
N ILE A 75 13.03 -1.51 -2.94
CA ILE A 75 12.63 -1.94 -1.59
C ILE A 75 11.10 -1.83 -1.43
N ASN A 76 10.50 -0.71 -1.84
CA ASN A 76 9.07 -0.48 -1.70
C ASN A 76 8.23 -1.49 -2.50
N ASN A 77 8.69 -1.88 -3.70
CA ASN A 77 8.00 -2.91 -4.48
C ASN A 77 7.96 -4.26 -3.76
N LYS A 78 9.06 -4.67 -3.10
CA LYS A 78 9.08 -5.92 -2.34
C LYS A 78 8.22 -5.83 -1.07
N SER A 79 8.13 -4.67 -0.45
CA SER A 79 7.24 -4.43 0.69
C SER A 79 5.76 -4.55 0.29
N LYS A 80 5.37 -4.02 -0.86
CA LYS A 80 4.00 -4.17 -1.38
C LYS A 80 3.64 -5.64 -1.65
N ILE A 81 4.55 -6.39 -2.27
CA ILE A 81 4.35 -7.83 -2.50
C ILE A 81 4.14 -8.57 -1.17
N PHE A 82 4.92 -8.24 -0.14
CA PHE A 82 4.74 -8.84 1.18
C PHE A 82 3.39 -8.47 1.81
N SER A 83 2.97 -7.22 1.70
CA SER A 83 1.65 -6.76 2.21
C SER A 83 0.50 -7.54 1.57
N SER A 84 0.55 -7.77 0.25
CA SER A 84 -0.45 -8.58 -0.45
C SER A 84 -0.51 -10.02 0.10
N PHE A 85 0.64 -10.68 0.25
CA PHE A 85 0.70 -12.01 0.86
C PHE A 85 0.16 -12.06 2.28
N TYR A 86 0.47 -11.05 3.10
CA TYR A 86 -0.02 -10.96 4.46
C TYR A 86 -1.55 -10.84 4.51
N LYS A 87 -2.12 -9.99 3.65
CA LYS A 87 -3.57 -9.81 3.53
C LYS A 87 -4.24 -11.12 3.12
N GLU A 88 -3.72 -11.79 2.09
CA GLU A 88 -4.30 -13.03 1.55
C GLU A 88 -4.20 -14.23 2.51
N GLU A 89 -3.12 -14.36 3.28
CA GLU A 89 -2.87 -15.55 4.11
C GLU A 89 -3.37 -15.40 5.55
N VAL A 90 -3.21 -14.20 6.15
CA VAL A 90 -3.52 -13.98 7.56
C VAL A 90 -4.86 -13.33 7.74
N VAL A 91 -5.14 -12.24 7.01
CA VAL A 91 -6.38 -11.48 7.19
C VAL A 91 -7.56 -12.32 6.75
N ASP A 92 -7.44 -13.02 5.63
CA ASP A 92 -8.48 -13.93 5.14
C ASP A 92 -8.80 -15.03 6.16
N GLU A 93 -7.79 -15.68 6.75
CA GLU A 93 -8.01 -16.72 7.76
C GLU A 93 -8.66 -16.17 9.05
N ILE A 94 -8.29 -14.93 9.44
CA ILE A 94 -8.95 -14.27 10.58
C ILE A 94 -10.43 -13.99 10.26
N ILE A 95 -10.72 -13.44 9.08
CA ILE A 95 -12.10 -13.14 8.66
C ILE A 95 -12.95 -14.41 8.66
N HIS A 96 -12.44 -15.51 8.09
CA HIS A 96 -13.16 -16.79 8.07
C HIS A 96 -13.35 -17.41 9.46
N ALA A 97 -12.47 -17.11 10.43
CA ALA A 97 -12.65 -17.55 11.80
C ALA A 97 -13.85 -16.86 12.49
N PHE A 98 -14.15 -15.61 12.13
CA PHE A 98 -15.31 -14.86 12.65
C PHE A 98 -16.56 -15.03 11.81
N CYS A 99 -16.40 -15.07 10.50
CA CYS A 99 -17.48 -15.19 9.52
C CYS A 99 -17.12 -16.24 8.47
N PRO A 100 -17.42 -17.54 8.70
CA PRO A 100 -17.03 -18.63 7.79
C PRO A 100 -17.54 -18.48 6.35
N ASN A 101 -18.65 -17.76 6.18
CA ASN A 101 -19.30 -17.53 4.88
C ASN A 101 -18.96 -16.16 4.29
N ALA A 102 -18.00 -15.42 4.86
CA ALA A 102 -17.56 -14.15 4.29
C ALA A 102 -16.56 -14.39 3.16
N THR A 103 -16.54 -13.48 2.20
CA THR A 103 -15.53 -13.40 1.15
C THR A 103 -14.68 -12.17 1.39
N TYR A 104 -13.36 -12.32 1.35
CA TYR A 104 -12.41 -11.22 1.49
C TYR A 104 -11.72 -10.93 0.16
N SER A 105 -11.64 -9.67 -0.20
CA SER A 105 -10.99 -9.19 -1.42
C SER A 105 -10.10 -8.00 -1.10
N PRO A 106 -8.78 -8.21 -0.88
CA PRO A 106 -7.87 -7.18 -0.37
C PRO A 106 -7.70 -5.97 -1.30
N ASN A 107 -7.86 -6.16 -2.61
CA ASN A 107 -7.66 -5.12 -3.62
C ASN A 107 -8.96 -4.46 -4.09
N ASN A 108 -10.10 -4.90 -3.57
CA ASN A 108 -11.41 -4.34 -3.88
C ASN A 108 -11.94 -3.55 -2.68
N GLY A 109 -12.90 -2.69 -2.94
CA GLY A 109 -13.59 -1.93 -1.89
C GLY A 109 -15.03 -1.63 -2.28
N VAL A 110 -15.78 -1.07 -1.34
CA VAL A 110 -17.13 -0.55 -1.62
C VAL A 110 -17.02 0.49 -2.72
N SER A 111 -17.93 0.44 -3.71
CA SER A 111 -17.90 1.36 -4.84
C SER A 111 -18.17 2.81 -4.41
N GLU A 112 -17.56 3.76 -5.11
CA GLU A 112 -17.79 5.18 -4.86
C GLU A 112 -19.27 5.57 -5.00
N ASP A 113 -19.98 4.94 -5.93
CA ASP A 113 -21.41 5.18 -6.12
C ASP A 113 -22.24 4.74 -4.89
N LEU A 114 -21.89 3.58 -4.31
CA LEU A 114 -22.55 3.11 -3.08
C LEU A 114 -22.26 4.03 -1.91
N PHE A 115 -21.01 4.49 -1.77
CA PHE A 115 -20.62 5.44 -0.75
C PHE A 115 -21.40 6.78 -0.89
N ARG A 116 -21.45 7.35 -2.09
CA ARG A 116 -22.19 8.58 -2.38
C ARG A 116 -23.69 8.43 -2.14
N ASN A 117 -24.28 7.32 -2.60
CA ASN A 117 -25.71 7.05 -2.47
C ASN A 117 -26.14 6.75 -1.03
N SER A 118 -25.21 6.45 -0.13
CA SER A 118 -25.51 6.30 1.30
C SER A 118 -26.06 7.59 1.93
N GLY A 119 -25.68 8.76 1.39
CA GLY A 119 -26.07 10.06 1.90
C GLY A 119 -25.52 10.40 3.29
N LEU A 120 -24.59 9.57 3.81
CA LEU A 120 -24.01 9.76 5.13
C LEU A 120 -22.88 10.80 5.14
N PHE A 121 -22.23 10.99 3.99
CA PHE A 121 -21.07 11.85 3.84
C PHE A 121 -21.23 12.79 2.65
N THR A 122 -20.46 13.87 2.61
CA THR A 122 -20.34 14.73 1.41
C THR A 122 -19.69 13.95 0.28
N SER A 123 -20.01 14.33 -0.96
CA SER A 123 -19.38 13.70 -2.13
C SER A 123 -17.88 13.98 -2.16
N PRO A 124 -17.02 12.98 -2.20
CA PRO A 124 -15.59 13.18 -2.26
C PRO A 124 -15.12 13.62 -3.64
N ASP A 125 -14.00 14.36 -3.69
CA ASP A 125 -13.25 14.64 -4.91
C ASP A 125 -12.21 13.57 -5.22
N ARG A 126 -11.78 12.83 -4.18
CA ARG A 126 -10.93 11.65 -4.27
C ARG A 126 -11.53 10.55 -3.43
N TYR A 127 -11.58 9.36 -4.00
CA TYR A 127 -12.10 8.16 -3.35
C TYR A 127 -11.14 7.00 -3.57
N HIS A 128 -10.82 6.30 -2.51
CA HIS A 128 -10.08 5.03 -2.53
C HIS A 128 -10.71 4.08 -1.53
N ALA A 129 -10.92 2.84 -1.92
CA ALA A 129 -11.42 1.82 -1.03
C ALA A 129 -10.69 0.49 -1.29
N GLU A 130 -10.36 -0.22 -0.21
CA GLU A 130 -9.70 -1.51 -0.24
C GLU A 130 -10.24 -2.42 0.88
N ASP A 131 -9.75 -3.66 0.94
CA ASP A 131 -10.09 -4.62 1.99
C ASP A 131 -11.61 -4.91 2.07
N LEU A 132 -12.20 -5.25 0.92
CA LEU A 132 -13.62 -5.58 0.82
C LEU A 132 -13.93 -6.91 1.52
N ILE A 133 -14.88 -6.87 2.44
CA ILE A 133 -15.46 -8.05 3.08
C ILE A 133 -16.95 -8.08 2.77
N GLU A 134 -17.41 -9.17 2.17
CA GLU A 134 -18.81 -9.41 1.88
C GLU A 134 -19.25 -10.69 2.57
N GLY A 135 -20.39 -10.67 3.23
CA GLY A 135 -20.85 -11.85 3.96
C GLY A 135 -22.30 -11.77 4.37
N CYS A 136 -22.70 -12.81 5.10
CA CYS A 136 -24.02 -12.89 5.68
C CYS A 136 -23.91 -13.36 7.14
N LEU A 137 -24.47 -12.58 8.04
CA LEU A 137 -24.58 -12.92 9.46
C LEU A 137 -26.06 -13.28 9.73
N ASP A 138 -26.31 -14.55 9.95
CA ASP A 138 -27.66 -15.11 10.01
C ASP A 138 -28.48 -14.81 8.73
N LYS A 139 -29.40 -13.85 8.81
CA LYS A 139 -30.28 -13.42 7.70
C LYS A 139 -29.90 -12.06 7.14
N THR A 140 -28.83 -11.44 7.65
CA THR A 140 -28.41 -10.10 7.28
C THR A 140 -27.16 -10.15 6.44
N SER A 141 -27.27 -9.74 5.18
CA SER A 141 -26.10 -9.53 4.32
C SER A 141 -25.41 -8.23 4.71
N PHE A 142 -24.09 -8.25 4.70
CA PHE A 142 -23.27 -7.07 4.95
C PHE A 142 -22.16 -6.95 3.92
N ILE A 143 -21.73 -5.71 3.70
CA ILE A 143 -20.57 -5.35 2.92
C ILE A 143 -19.80 -4.27 3.69
N CYS A 144 -18.50 -4.42 3.83
CA CYS A 144 -17.65 -3.40 4.43
C CYS A 144 -16.28 -3.35 3.76
N SER A 145 -15.63 -2.21 3.85
CA SER A 145 -14.26 -2.03 3.37
C SER A 145 -13.58 -0.88 4.11
N GLU A 146 -12.27 -0.82 4.01
CA GLU A 146 -11.52 0.38 4.35
C GLU A 146 -11.75 1.43 3.27
N VAL A 147 -12.10 2.66 3.67
CA VAL A 147 -12.40 3.76 2.75
C VAL A 147 -11.59 4.98 3.14
N HIS A 148 -10.93 5.59 2.17
CA HIS A 148 -10.29 6.90 2.29
C HIS A 148 -10.94 7.86 1.28
N ALA A 149 -11.63 8.87 1.78
CA ALA A 149 -12.36 9.85 0.99
C ALA A 149 -11.92 11.26 1.35
N GLU A 150 -11.51 12.05 0.35
CA GLU A 150 -10.99 13.41 0.53
C GLU A 150 -11.79 14.43 -0.27
N GLU A 151 -11.91 15.64 0.28
CA GLU A 151 -12.48 16.82 -0.38
C GLU A 151 -11.38 17.86 -0.61
N ARG A 152 -11.41 18.53 -1.77
CA ARG A 152 -10.51 19.63 -2.08
C ARG A 152 -11.07 20.92 -1.51
N ARG A 153 -10.38 21.51 -0.54
CA ARG A 153 -10.74 22.78 0.07
C ARG A 153 -9.79 23.91 -0.34
N ALA A 154 -10.34 25.11 -0.33
CA ALA A 154 -9.60 26.32 -0.65
C ALA A 154 -9.51 27.22 0.59
N ARG A 155 -8.31 27.71 0.88
CA ARG A 155 -8.06 28.70 1.94
C ARG A 155 -7.46 29.96 1.33
N SER A 156 -8.06 31.11 1.61
CA SER A 156 -7.51 32.40 1.23
C SER A 156 -6.31 32.74 2.15
N THR A 157 -5.19 33.12 1.52
CA THR A 157 -3.98 33.55 2.23
C THR A 157 -3.54 34.90 1.71
N LYS A 158 -2.63 35.58 2.42
CA LYS A 158 -2.06 36.86 1.97
C LYS A 158 -1.42 36.82 0.60
N ASN A 159 -0.99 35.62 0.15
CA ASN A 159 -0.28 35.39 -1.13
C ASN A 159 -1.19 34.79 -2.20
N GLY A 160 -2.53 34.72 -2.00
CA GLY A 160 -3.48 34.14 -2.92
C GLY A 160 -4.26 32.98 -2.32
N VAL A 161 -4.97 32.22 -3.18
CA VAL A 161 -5.75 31.05 -2.78
C VAL A 161 -4.85 29.83 -2.75
N GLN A 162 -4.84 29.13 -1.61
CA GLN A 162 -4.15 27.87 -1.42
C GLN A 162 -5.16 26.73 -1.34
N TYR A 163 -4.95 25.66 -2.12
CA TYR A 163 -5.79 24.46 -2.09
C TYR A 163 -5.11 23.39 -1.22
N TYR A 164 -5.94 22.65 -0.47
CA TYR A 164 -5.49 21.50 0.34
C TYR A 164 -6.54 20.40 0.29
N TRP A 165 -6.14 19.18 0.64
CA TRP A 165 -7.02 18.03 0.75
C TRP A 165 -7.40 17.81 2.20
N GLU A 166 -8.66 17.55 2.46
CA GLU A 166 -9.19 17.27 3.78
C GLU A 166 -9.91 15.93 3.77
N ASP A 167 -9.58 15.08 4.75
CA ASP A 167 -10.23 13.78 4.92
C ASP A 167 -11.70 14.01 5.32
N ILE A 168 -12.62 13.46 4.54
CA ILE A 168 -14.06 13.39 4.87
C ILE A 168 -14.31 12.13 5.68
N PHE A 169 -13.62 11.04 5.31
CA PHE A 169 -13.70 9.74 5.94
C PHE A 169 -12.37 8.99 5.78
N LYS A 170 -11.94 8.36 6.90
CA LYS A 170 -10.73 7.52 6.94
C LYS A 170 -10.81 6.50 8.06
#